data_bb4759f81453c542da1e57705b8f223c
#
_entry.id   bb4759f81453c542da1e57705b8f223c
#
_cell.length_a   1.000
_cell.length_b   1.000
_cell.length_c   1.000
_cell.angle_alpha   90.00
_cell.angle_beta   90.00
_cell.angle_gamma   90.00
#
_symmetry.space_group_name_H-M   'P 1'
#
loop_
_entity.id
_entity.type
_entity.pdbx_description
1 polymer ?
#
loop_
_entity_poly.entity_id
_entity_poly.type
_entity_poly.pdbx_seq_one_letter_code
_entity_poly.pdbx_strand_id
1 'polypeptide(L)'
;MTTVTPADTDPQLAPAVGPLHCAAIAVGAATAVSGLGLIAAPRLVLRILGAGRTEPTPFLFRIIGMFMTVSGGLLADGAFARSSRSAGAGRIALRWAMAAKIGAAIAVGYGVRSKRFGKQGLALAAFDASAAALIGVVLVTEA
;
A
#
# COMPACT_ATOMS: atom_id res chain seq x y z
N MET A 1 8.14 -37.87 43.91
CA MET A 1 7.40 -36.59 43.93
C MET A 1 8.30 -35.58 43.24
N THR A 2 8.14 -35.43 41.94
CA THR A 2 8.97 -34.51 41.10
C THR A 2 8.23 -33.18 41.05
N THR A 3 8.80 -32.17 41.73
CA THR A 3 8.33 -30.80 41.66
C THR A 3 8.63 -30.21 40.27
N VAL A 4 7.60 -30.03 39.46
CA VAL A 4 7.69 -29.28 38.21
C VAL A 4 7.79 -27.81 38.58
N THR A 5 8.96 -27.22 38.40
CA THR A 5 9.18 -25.78 38.50
C THR A 5 8.38 -25.12 37.36
N PRO A 6 7.51 -24.13 37.64
CA PRO A 6 6.84 -23.38 36.57
C PRO A 6 7.95 -22.66 35.77
N ALA A 7 8.03 -23.00 34.47
CA ALA A 7 8.90 -22.30 33.54
C ALA A 7 8.55 -20.80 33.62
N ASP A 8 9.55 -19.97 33.93
CA ASP A 8 9.50 -18.52 33.78
C ASP A 8 8.99 -18.22 32.36
N THR A 9 7.73 -17.90 32.23
CA THR A 9 7.17 -17.29 31.05
C THR A 9 7.63 -15.83 31.08
N ASP A 10 8.88 -15.64 30.65
CA ASP A 10 9.38 -14.33 30.29
C ASP A 10 8.38 -13.74 29.28
N PRO A 11 7.69 -12.64 29.57
CA PRO A 11 6.81 -12.01 28.59
C PRO A 11 7.72 -11.47 27.48
N GLN A 12 7.95 -12.31 26.46
CA GLN A 12 8.67 -11.90 25.26
C GLN A 12 7.97 -10.65 24.74
N LEU A 13 8.55 -9.49 25.04
CA LEU A 13 8.20 -8.20 24.47
C LEU A 13 8.05 -8.42 22.96
N ALA A 14 6.83 -8.22 22.45
CA ALA A 14 6.58 -8.30 21.02
C ALA A 14 7.64 -7.43 20.31
N PRO A 15 8.33 -7.93 19.29
CA PRO A 15 9.40 -7.20 18.63
C PRO A 15 8.86 -5.85 18.19
N ALA A 16 9.51 -4.77 18.63
CA ALA A 16 9.10 -3.41 18.28
C ALA A 16 9.07 -3.27 16.75
N VAL A 17 7.94 -2.78 16.23
CA VAL A 17 7.78 -2.55 14.79
C VAL A 17 8.82 -1.51 14.36
N GLY A 18 9.75 -1.90 13.51
CA GLY A 18 10.82 -1.02 13.04
C GLY A 18 10.30 0.16 12.20
N PRO A 19 11.07 1.24 12.08
CA PRO A 19 10.62 2.45 11.38
C PRO A 19 10.22 2.21 9.92
N LEU A 20 10.89 1.30 9.23
CA LEU A 20 10.55 0.92 7.85
C LEU A 20 9.18 0.24 7.75
N HIS A 21 8.83 -0.61 8.72
CA HIS A 21 7.50 -1.23 8.77
C HIS A 21 6.41 -0.21 9.06
N CYS A 22 6.66 0.71 10.01
CA CYS A 22 5.73 1.80 10.28
C CYS A 22 5.46 2.63 9.01
N ALA A 23 6.52 2.93 8.25
CA ALA A 23 6.38 3.65 6.98
C ALA A 23 5.58 2.83 5.94
N ALA A 24 5.83 1.53 5.81
CA ALA A 24 5.09 0.66 4.90
C ALA A 24 3.61 0.55 5.29
N ILE A 25 3.30 0.42 6.58
CA ILE A 25 1.92 0.44 7.10
C ILE A 25 1.24 1.76 6.77
N ALA A 26 1.91 2.89 6.99
CA ALA A 26 1.38 4.22 6.69
C ALA A 26 1.08 4.39 5.20
N VAL A 27 1.96 3.92 4.32
CA VAL A 27 1.75 3.92 2.86
C VAL A 27 0.56 3.03 2.49
N GLY A 28 0.43 1.86 3.09
CA GLY A 28 -0.71 0.97 2.89
C GLY A 28 -2.03 1.62 3.29
N ALA A 29 -2.08 2.20 4.48
CA ALA A 29 -3.24 2.92 4.98
C ALA A 29 -3.62 4.11 4.08
N ALA A 30 -2.65 4.94 3.69
CA ALA A 30 -2.88 6.06 2.78
C ALA A 30 -3.43 5.59 1.42
N THR A 31 -2.93 4.48 0.89
CA THR A 31 -3.42 3.89 -0.36
C THR A 31 -4.86 3.40 -0.21
N ALA A 32 -5.19 2.71 0.89
CA ALA A 32 -6.54 2.23 1.16
C ALA A 32 -7.55 3.39 1.31
N VAL A 33 -7.20 4.41 2.08
CA VAL A 33 -8.03 5.62 2.25
C VAL A 33 -8.24 6.35 0.92
N SER A 34 -7.19 6.47 0.09
CA SER A 34 -7.31 7.05 -1.25
C SER A 34 -8.25 6.23 -2.14
N GLY A 35 -8.19 4.91 -2.03
CA GLY A 35 -9.11 3.99 -2.71
C GLY A 35 -10.57 4.20 -2.30
N LEU A 36 -10.84 4.34 -1.00
CA LEU A 36 -12.17 4.68 -0.49
C LEU A 36 -12.66 6.02 -1.03
N GLY A 37 -11.78 7.02 -1.12
CA GLY A 37 -12.10 8.32 -1.74
C GLY A 37 -12.53 8.18 -3.21
N LEU A 38 -11.85 7.32 -3.98
CA LEU A 38 -12.22 7.01 -5.37
C LEU A 38 -13.57 6.30 -5.49
N ILE A 39 -13.92 5.45 -4.52
CA ILE A 39 -15.22 4.78 -4.48
C ILE A 39 -16.34 5.79 -4.16
N ALA A 40 -16.15 6.58 -3.12
CA ALA A 40 -17.17 7.48 -2.61
C ALA A 40 -17.38 8.72 -3.49
N ALA A 41 -16.28 9.33 -3.95
CA ALA A 41 -16.33 10.62 -4.67
C ALA A 41 -15.42 10.64 -5.92
N PRO A 42 -15.59 9.73 -6.90
CA PRO A 42 -14.70 9.61 -8.06
C PRO A 42 -14.60 10.90 -8.88
N ARG A 43 -15.71 11.63 -9.04
CA ARG A 43 -15.73 12.91 -9.78
C ARG A 43 -14.90 14.01 -9.11
N LEU A 44 -14.83 14.01 -7.77
CA LEU A 44 -13.98 14.94 -7.03
C LEU A 44 -12.51 14.62 -7.25
N VAL A 45 -12.13 13.35 -7.12
CA VAL A 45 -10.74 12.91 -7.35
C VAL A 45 -10.31 13.17 -8.79
N LEU A 46 -11.16 12.85 -9.78
CA LEU A 46 -10.90 13.16 -11.19
C LEU A 46 -10.72 14.66 -11.45
N ARG A 47 -11.47 15.51 -10.74
CA ARG A 47 -11.29 16.98 -10.80
C ARG A 47 -9.91 17.39 -10.31
N ILE A 48 -9.47 16.83 -9.17
CA ILE A 48 -8.15 17.11 -8.59
C ILE A 48 -7.04 16.65 -9.54
N LEU A 49 -7.22 15.50 -10.20
CA LEU A 49 -6.25 14.96 -11.16
C LEU A 49 -6.28 15.64 -12.53
N GLY A 50 -7.21 16.58 -12.76
CA GLY A 50 -7.38 17.23 -14.05
C GLY A 50 -7.80 16.28 -15.18
N ALA A 51 -8.58 15.24 -14.85
CA ALA A 51 -9.02 14.20 -15.78
C ALA A 51 -10.51 14.39 -16.19
N GLY A 52 -10.93 13.67 -17.24
CA GLY A 52 -12.31 13.63 -17.71
C GLY A 52 -13.28 13.11 -16.62
N ARG A 53 -14.47 13.72 -16.54
CA ARG A 53 -15.47 13.44 -15.49
C ARG A 53 -16.78 12.88 -16.02
N THR A 54 -16.86 12.64 -17.33
CA THR A 54 -18.01 12.02 -17.98
C THR A 54 -17.96 10.50 -17.88
N GLU A 55 -19.10 9.85 -17.80
CA GLU A 55 -19.16 8.39 -17.84
C GLU A 55 -18.53 7.85 -19.16
N PRO A 56 -17.85 6.69 -19.14
CA PRO A 56 -17.74 5.73 -18.04
C PRO A 56 -16.59 6.00 -17.04
N THR A 57 -15.85 7.12 -17.15
CA THR A 57 -14.63 7.37 -16.37
C THR A 57 -14.84 7.32 -14.85
N PRO A 58 -15.86 7.97 -14.25
CA PRO A 58 -16.09 7.87 -12.81
C PRO A 58 -16.41 6.44 -12.34
N PHE A 59 -17.11 5.66 -13.16
CA PHE A 59 -17.40 4.25 -12.85
C PHE A 59 -16.12 3.40 -12.80
N LEU A 60 -15.24 3.54 -13.80
CA LEU A 60 -13.95 2.83 -13.84
C LEU A 60 -13.07 3.22 -12.65
N PHE A 61 -13.09 4.50 -12.25
CA PHE A 61 -12.34 4.96 -11.09
C PHE A 61 -12.86 4.39 -9.77
N ARG A 62 -14.15 4.08 -9.64
CA ARG A 62 -14.68 3.32 -8.50
C ARG A 62 -14.09 1.91 -8.45
N ILE A 63 -14.01 1.23 -9.58
CA ILE A 63 -13.38 -0.10 -9.66
C ILE A 63 -11.91 -0.02 -9.26
N ILE A 64 -11.16 0.95 -9.78
CA ILE A 64 -9.77 1.20 -9.39
C ILE A 64 -9.68 1.46 -7.88
N GLY A 65 -10.59 2.24 -7.31
CA GLY A 65 -10.67 2.51 -5.88
C GLY A 65 -10.85 1.24 -5.04
N MET A 66 -11.66 0.29 -5.49
CA MET A 66 -11.80 -1.02 -4.83
C MET A 66 -10.45 -1.76 -4.80
N PHE A 67 -9.76 -1.84 -5.93
CA PHE A 67 -8.43 -2.47 -5.99
C PHE A 67 -7.40 -1.76 -5.12
N MET A 68 -7.41 -0.43 -5.10
CA MET A 68 -6.53 0.36 -4.24
C MET A 68 -6.81 0.12 -2.76
N THR A 69 -8.08 0.01 -2.37
CA THR A 69 -8.46 -0.27 -0.98
C THR A 69 -7.95 -1.63 -0.54
N VAL A 70 -8.17 -2.66 -1.35
CA VAL A 70 -7.69 -4.02 -1.07
C VAL A 70 -6.17 -4.10 -1.06
N SER A 71 -5.49 -3.55 -2.07
CA SER A 71 -4.02 -3.60 -2.16
C SER A 71 -3.34 -2.80 -1.04
N GLY A 72 -3.92 -1.66 -0.65
CA GLY A 72 -3.45 -0.85 0.47
C GLY A 72 -3.61 -1.58 1.81
N GLY A 73 -4.75 -2.24 2.01
CA GLY A 73 -5.00 -3.09 3.17
C GLY A 73 -4.01 -4.25 3.25
N LEU A 74 -3.79 -4.97 2.14
CA LEU A 74 -2.81 -6.05 2.08
C LEU A 74 -1.37 -5.58 2.33
N LEU A 75 -1.00 -4.39 1.87
CA LEU A 75 0.31 -3.80 2.17
C LEU A 75 0.47 -3.51 3.66
N ALA A 76 -0.53 -2.90 4.28
CA ALA A 76 -0.50 -2.58 5.71
C ALA A 76 -0.46 -3.86 6.56
N ASP A 77 -1.31 -4.83 6.24
CA ASP A 77 -1.38 -6.13 6.92
C ASP A 77 -0.10 -6.94 6.72
N GLY A 78 0.43 -7.00 5.49
CA GLY A 78 1.67 -7.68 5.18
C GLY A 78 2.89 -7.09 5.89
N ALA A 79 2.96 -5.77 6.02
CA ALA A 79 4.00 -5.09 6.78
C ALA A 79 3.86 -5.35 8.29
N PHE A 80 2.63 -5.40 8.81
CA PHE A 80 2.36 -5.74 10.21
C PHE A 80 2.66 -7.21 10.51
N ALA A 81 2.24 -8.14 9.63
CA ALA A 81 2.44 -9.57 9.81
C ALA A 81 3.94 -9.97 9.81
N ARG A 82 4.80 -9.23 9.12
CA ARG A 82 6.26 -9.47 9.14
C ARG A 82 6.91 -9.17 10.47
N SER A 83 6.34 -8.28 11.27
CA SER A 83 6.78 -8.06 12.64
C SER A 83 6.38 -9.20 13.58
N SER A 84 5.60 -10.18 13.11
CA SER A 84 5.10 -11.32 13.84
C SER A 84 5.48 -12.66 13.17
N ARG A 85 5.10 -13.80 13.77
CA ARG A 85 5.44 -15.16 13.31
C ARG A 85 4.99 -15.56 11.88
N SER A 86 4.23 -14.72 11.17
CA SER A 86 3.67 -15.00 9.83
C SER A 86 4.51 -14.41 8.68
N ALA A 87 5.82 -14.31 8.82
CA ALA A 87 6.74 -13.63 7.89
C ALA A 87 6.62 -14.03 6.40
N GLY A 88 6.29 -15.29 6.12
CA GLY A 88 6.17 -15.79 4.74
C GLY A 88 4.99 -15.18 3.97
N ALA A 89 3.80 -15.14 4.58
CA ALA A 89 2.61 -14.56 3.97
C ALA A 89 2.77 -13.05 3.76
N GLY A 90 3.35 -12.34 4.75
CA GLY A 90 3.65 -10.93 4.65
C GLY A 90 4.58 -10.60 3.47
N ARG A 91 5.59 -11.44 3.20
CA ARG A 91 6.51 -11.26 2.06
C ARG A 91 5.80 -11.34 0.71
N ILE A 92 4.86 -12.26 0.54
CA ILE A 92 4.07 -12.39 -0.69
C ILE A 92 3.20 -11.13 -0.88
N ALA A 93 2.50 -10.69 0.16
CA ALA A 93 1.67 -9.48 0.11
C ALA A 93 2.50 -8.24 -0.28
N LEU A 94 3.68 -8.06 0.32
CA LEU A 94 4.58 -6.95 0.00
C LEU A 94 5.08 -6.98 -1.44
N ARG A 95 5.41 -8.15 -2.00
CA ARG A 95 5.82 -8.29 -3.40
C ARG A 95 4.71 -7.85 -4.36
N TRP A 96 3.49 -8.30 -4.13
CA TRP A 96 2.34 -7.89 -4.94
C TRP A 96 2.01 -6.41 -4.78
N ALA A 97 2.10 -5.86 -3.57
CA ALA A 97 1.92 -4.44 -3.34
C ALA A 97 2.99 -3.60 -4.07
N MET A 98 4.25 -4.03 -4.07
CA MET A 98 5.33 -3.38 -4.82
C MET A 98 5.03 -3.38 -6.33
N ALA A 99 4.64 -4.54 -6.89
CA ALA A 99 4.29 -4.65 -8.30
C ALA A 99 3.11 -3.73 -8.67
N ALA A 100 2.08 -3.67 -7.82
CA ALA A 100 0.95 -2.77 -8.01
C ALA A 100 1.36 -1.29 -8.00
N LYS A 101 2.26 -0.89 -7.10
CA LYS A 101 2.79 0.47 -7.01
C LYS A 101 3.63 0.85 -8.22
N ILE A 102 4.49 -0.04 -8.71
CA ILE A 102 5.24 0.16 -9.96
C ILE A 102 4.28 0.33 -11.13
N GLY A 103 3.30 -0.55 -11.27
CA GLY A 103 2.29 -0.48 -12.33
C GLY A 103 1.49 0.83 -12.30
N ALA A 104 1.08 1.28 -11.10
CA ALA A 104 0.37 2.55 -10.92
C ALA A 104 1.24 3.74 -11.31
N ALA A 105 2.50 3.79 -10.88
CA ALA A 105 3.44 4.87 -11.23
C ALA A 105 3.63 4.97 -12.75
N ILE A 106 3.82 3.84 -13.44
CA ILE A 106 3.96 3.78 -14.91
C ILE A 106 2.67 4.23 -15.59
N ALA A 107 1.52 3.71 -15.18
CA ALA A 107 0.22 4.01 -15.80
C ALA A 107 -0.15 5.49 -15.65
N VAL A 108 0.04 6.07 -14.47
CA VAL A 108 -0.24 7.49 -14.22
C VAL A 108 0.76 8.37 -14.96
N GLY A 109 2.04 8.03 -14.96
CA GLY A 109 3.08 8.75 -15.70
C GLY A 109 2.80 8.77 -17.20
N TYR A 110 2.40 7.63 -17.77
CA TYR A 110 1.95 7.54 -19.17
C TYR A 110 0.69 8.39 -19.42
N GLY A 111 -0.27 8.38 -18.47
CA GLY A 111 -1.49 9.19 -18.52
C GLY A 111 -1.21 10.69 -18.58
N VAL A 112 -0.22 11.17 -17.82
CA VAL A 112 0.22 12.56 -17.87
C VAL A 112 0.93 12.88 -19.19
N ARG A 113 1.83 12.00 -19.65
CA ARG A 113 2.53 12.17 -20.94
C ARG A 113 1.56 12.22 -22.12
N SER A 114 0.52 11.38 -22.10
CA SER A 114 -0.53 11.33 -23.13
C SER A 114 -1.62 12.39 -22.97
N LYS A 115 -1.44 13.37 -22.05
CA LYS A 115 -2.38 14.48 -21.76
C LYS A 115 -3.78 14.01 -21.30
N ARG A 116 -3.89 12.77 -20.79
CA ARG A 116 -5.14 12.24 -20.20
C ARG A 116 -5.34 12.71 -18.77
N PHE A 117 -4.23 12.95 -18.05
CA PHE A 117 -4.21 13.55 -16.72
C PHE A 117 -3.48 14.89 -16.75
N GLY A 118 -3.86 15.78 -15.84
CA GLY A 118 -3.12 17.01 -15.60
C GLY A 118 -1.75 16.76 -14.94
N LYS A 119 -0.94 17.78 -14.84
CA LYS A 119 0.41 17.71 -14.22
C LYS A 119 0.37 17.23 -12.76
N GLN A 120 -0.78 17.37 -12.09
CA GLN A 120 -1.02 16.86 -10.73
C GLN A 120 -0.84 15.34 -10.63
N GLY A 121 -1.08 14.61 -11.73
CA GLY A 121 -0.81 13.18 -11.81
C GLY A 121 0.66 12.82 -11.57
N LEU A 122 1.62 13.73 -11.82
CA LEU A 122 3.04 13.48 -11.53
C LEU A 122 3.30 13.28 -10.03
N ALA A 123 2.61 14.03 -9.17
CA ALA A 123 2.74 13.86 -7.72
C ALA A 123 2.27 12.45 -7.28
N LEU A 124 1.18 11.97 -7.88
CA LEU A 124 0.69 10.61 -7.61
C LEU A 124 1.65 9.54 -8.12
N ALA A 125 2.19 9.69 -9.34
CA ALA A 125 3.19 8.78 -9.88
C ALA A 125 4.47 8.76 -9.03
N ALA A 126 4.93 9.92 -8.55
CA ALA A 126 6.08 10.02 -7.65
C ALA A 126 5.82 9.35 -6.30
N PHE A 127 4.62 9.54 -5.73
CA PHE A 127 4.21 8.85 -4.51
C PHE A 127 4.25 7.31 -4.68
N ASP A 128 3.67 6.80 -5.76
CA ASP A 128 3.65 5.35 -6.01
C ASP A 128 5.07 4.80 -6.27
N ALA A 129 5.92 5.52 -6.99
CA ALA A 129 7.32 5.13 -7.20
C ALA A 129 8.11 5.11 -5.88
N SER A 130 7.93 6.12 -5.02
CA SER A 130 8.59 6.19 -3.70
C SER A 130 8.10 5.07 -2.77
N ALA A 131 6.81 4.76 -2.82
CA ALA A 131 6.22 3.64 -2.07
C ALA A 131 6.77 2.29 -2.54
N ALA A 132 6.93 2.08 -3.85
CA ALA A 132 7.52 0.88 -4.39
C ALA A 132 8.99 0.71 -3.95
N ALA A 133 9.77 1.80 -3.97
CA ALA A 133 11.16 1.79 -3.49
C ALA A 133 11.24 1.45 -1.99
N LEU A 134 10.38 2.05 -1.15
CA LEU A 134 10.31 1.74 0.28
C LEU A 134 10.01 0.24 0.52
N ILE A 135 9.01 -0.31 -0.18
CA ILE A 135 8.66 -1.73 -0.05
C ILE A 135 9.83 -2.61 -0.50
N GLY A 136 10.53 -2.23 -1.58
CA GLY A 136 11.73 -2.91 -2.06
C GLY A 136 12.83 -2.95 -0.99
N VAL A 137 13.08 -1.84 -0.31
CA VAL A 137 14.05 -1.78 0.81
C VAL A 137 13.63 -2.73 1.92
N VAL A 138 12.35 -2.72 2.35
CA VAL A 138 11.83 -3.65 3.38
C VAL A 138 12.04 -5.10 2.97
N LEU A 139 11.80 -5.44 1.71
CA LEU A 139 11.98 -6.81 1.20
C LEU A 139 13.44 -7.27 1.19
N VAL A 140 14.38 -6.37 0.93
CA VAL A 140 15.82 -6.68 0.84
C VAL A 140 16.49 -6.71 2.21
N THR A 141 16.18 -5.76 3.09
CA THR A 141 16.80 -5.66 4.42
C THR A 141 16.41 -6.80 5.36
N GLU A 142 15.39 -7.57 5.00
CA GLU A 142 14.87 -8.66 5.81
C GLU A 142 14.92 -10.02 5.08
N ALA A 143 15.70 -10.12 4.01
CA ALA A 143 15.94 -11.37 3.29
C ALA A 143 16.98 -12.20 4.03
#